data_1641b51d469a4ab5c8aa4f5f4a419fe6
#
_entry.id   1641b51d469a4ab5c8aa4f5f4a419fe6
#
_cell.length_a   1.000
_cell.length_b   1.000
_cell.length_c   1.000
_cell.angle_alpha   90.00
_cell.angle_beta   90.00
_cell.angle_gamma   90.00
#
_symmetry.space_group_name_H-M   'P 1'
#
loop_
_entity.id
_entity.type
_entity.pdbx_description
1 polymer ?
#
loop_
_entity_poly.entity_id
_entity_poly.type
_entity_poly.pdbx_seq_one_letter_code
_entity_poly.pdbx_strand_id
1 'polypeptide(L)'
;MSAVMLDVEGLDAWYGRARILFGVSLKIGRGEVVALLGRNGAGKTTTLRALMALVPERAGRVAFEGREISRLPTHEIVRAGLGYVPEDRRVFTELTVAENLEVGRRPPRPGTARWTQDNLFRLFPNLAEMRERTGGRMSGGEQQMLTIARTLMGQPLLVLLDEPSEGLAPKIVEEMAHAILAMKKAGLSVLVCEQNLHFAKAISDRAYIIEGGRIRYEGTIAQLEAQPEIRDAYLAV
;
A
#
# COMPACT_ATOMS: atom_id res chain seq x y z
N MET A 1 -17.44 0.00 14.65
CA MET A 1 -16.84 0.07 13.30
C MET A 1 -16.09 1.38 13.19
N SER A 2 -14.81 1.38 12.77
CA SER A 2 -14.06 2.62 12.51
C SER A 2 -14.72 3.40 11.38
N ALA A 3 -14.62 4.74 11.42
CA ALA A 3 -15.14 5.57 10.34
C ALA A 3 -14.46 5.19 9.01
N VAL A 4 -15.25 5.07 7.93
CA VAL A 4 -14.73 4.74 6.59
C VAL A 4 -13.83 5.89 6.12
N MET A 5 -12.57 5.56 5.79
CA MET A 5 -11.57 6.49 5.27
C MET A 5 -11.52 6.48 3.75
N LEU A 6 -11.48 5.29 3.15
CA LEU A 6 -11.55 5.10 1.69
C LEU A 6 -12.79 4.29 1.36
N ASP A 7 -13.60 4.77 0.42
CA ASP A 7 -14.80 4.11 -0.10
C ASP A 7 -14.72 4.04 -1.62
N VAL A 8 -14.65 2.85 -2.16
CA VAL A 8 -14.53 2.55 -3.59
C VAL A 8 -15.77 1.80 -4.04
N GLU A 9 -16.47 2.33 -5.03
CA GLU A 9 -17.71 1.77 -5.57
C GLU A 9 -17.61 1.60 -7.07
N GLY A 10 -17.70 0.35 -7.53
CA GLY A 10 -17.80 0.02 -8.94
C GLY A 10 -16.59 0.46 -9.78
N LEU A 11 -15.36 0.35 -9.25
CA LEU A 11 -14.15 0.79 -9.94
C LEU A 11 -13.87 -0.10 -11.15
N ASP A 12 -13.84 0.53 -12.30
CA ASP A 12 -13.40 -0.03 -13.59
C ASP A 12 -12.08 0.61 -14.01
N ALA A 13 -11.24 -0.14 -14.74
CA ALA A 13 -10.00 0.37 -15.29
C ALA A 13 -9.61 -0.32 -16.58
N TRP A 14 -9.01 0.46 -17.51
CA TRP A 14 -8.60 -0.02 -18.83
C TRP A 14 -7.17 0.37 -19.17
N TYR A 15 -6.53 -0.49 -19.94
CA TYR A 15 -5.31 -0.19 -20.69
C TYR A 15 -5.62 -0.33 -22.18
N GLY A 16 -5.85 0.78 -22.86
CA GLY A 16 -6.37 0.79 -24.23
C GLY A 16 -7.73 0.09 -24.30
N ARG A 17 -7.84 -0.98 -25.11
CA ARG A 17 -9.08 -1.75 -25.24
C ARG A 17 -9.28 -2.84 -24.18
N ALA A 18 -8.27 -3.14 -23.41
CA ALA A 18 -8.33 -4.21 -22.40
C ALA A 18 -8.88 -3.66 -21.09
N ARG A 19 -10.09 -4.09 -20.70
CA ARG A 19 -10.64 -3.85 -19.38
C ARG A 19 -10.02 -4.84 -18.39
N ILE A 20 -9.43 -4.32 -17.33
CA ILE A 20 -8.72 -5.10 -16.30
C ILE A 20 -9.53 -5.18 -15.00
N LEU A 21 -10.20 -4.10 -14.61
CA LEU A 21 -11.08 -4.10 -13.44
C LEU A 21 -12.54 -4.06 -13.86
N PHE A 22 -13.36 -4.81 -13.14
CA PHE A 22 -14.78 -5.02 -13.47
C PHE A 22 -15.64 -4.74 -12.23
N GLY A 23 -15.85 -3.47 -11.91
CA GLY A 23 -16.70 -3.05 -10.80
C GLY A 23 -16.13 -3.36 -9.43
N VAL A 24 -14.83 -3.18 -9.21
CA VAL A 24 -14.18 -3.40 -7.91
C VAL A 24 -14.74 -2.44 -6.88
N SER A 25 -15.23 -2.98 -5.76
CA SER A 25 -15.73 -2.21 -4.62
C SER A 25 -15.02 -2.69 -3.35
N LEU A 26 -14.51 -1.74 -2.55
CA LEU A 26 -13.85 -2.03 -1.28
C LEU A 26 -13.92 -0.80 -0.35
N LYS A 27 -13.79 -1.05 0.96
CA LYS A 27 -13.77 0.00 1.99
C LYS A 27 -12.59 -0.21 2.94
N ILE A 28 -11.99 0.88 3.38
CA ILE A 28 -10.91 0.89 4.37
C ILE A 28 -11.29 1.84 5.49
N GLY A 29 -11.23 1.35 6.73
CA GLY A 29 -11.43 2.13 7.94
C GLY A 29 -10.18 2.91 8.36
N ARG A 30 -10.36 3.89 9.25
CA ARG A 30 -9.22 4.61 9.85
C ARG A 30 -8.42 3.68 10.76
N GLY A 31 -7.08 3.73 10.62
CA GLY A 31 -6.15 2.91 11.39
C GLY A 31 -6.25 1.41 11.08
N GLU A 32 -6.91 1.03 9.98
CA GLU A 32 -7.08 -0.34 9.54
C GLU A 32 -5.99 -0.73 8.54
N VAL A 33 -5.49 -1.96 8.65
CA VAL A 33 -4.67 -2.61 7.61
C VAL A 33 -5.55 -3.61 6.88
N VAL A 34 -5.75 -3.38 5.58
CA VAL A 34 -6.55 -4.23 4.71
C VAL A 34 -5.67 -4.87 3.65
N ALA A 35 -5.76 -6.18 3.48
CA ALA A 35 -5.09 -6.88 2.40
C ALA A 35 -6.00 -6.99 1.16
N LEU A 36 -5.46 -6.72 -0.02
CA LEU A 36 -6.04 -7.10 -1.31
C LEU A 36 -5.24 -8.28 -1.86
N LEU A 37 -5.75 -9.48 -1.61
CA LEU A 37 -5.12 -10.74 -1.96
C LEU A 37 -5.52 -11.20 -3.36
N GLY A 38 -4.60 -11.86 -4.05
CA GLY A 38 -4.88 -12.46 -5.37
C GLY A 38 -3.61 -12.90 -6.07
N ARG A 39 -3.76 -13.76 -7.05
CA ARG A 39 -2.65 -14.26 -7.89
C ARG A 39 -2.08 -13.13 -8.76
N ASN A 40 -0.91 -13.38 -9.37
CA ASN A 40 -0.35 -12.46 -10.36
C ASN A 40 -1.30 -12.30 -11.53
N GLY A 41 -1.49 -11.05 -12.00
CA GLY A 41 -2.47 -10.71 -13.04
C GLY A 41 -3.93 -10.61 -12.57
N ALA A 42 -4.25 -10.81 -11.29
CA ALA A 42 -5.62 -10.71 -10.77
C ALA A 42 -6.22 -9.29 -10.80
N GLY A 43 -5.38 -8.24 -10.91
CA GLY A 43 -5.81 -6.85 -10.93
C GLY A 43 -5.38 -6.02 -9.71
N LYS A 44 -4.56 -6.56 -8.80
CA LYS A 44 -4.09 -5.88 -7.57
C LYS A 44 -3.41 -4.54 -7.86
N THR A 45 -2.28 -4.57 -8.59
CA THR A 45 -1.53 -3.36 -8.99
C THR A 45 -2.39 -2.38 -9.78
N THR A 46 -3.26 -2.88 -10.67
CA THR A 46 -4.19 -2.03 -11.44
C THR A 46 -5.17 -1.33 -10.51
N THR A 47 -5.66 -1.99 -9.45
CA THR A 47 -6.52 -1.37 -8.44
C THR A 47 -5.80 -0.21 -7.75
N LEU A 48 -4.57 -0.41 -7.25
CA LEU A 48 -3.80 0.67 -6.61
C LEU A 48 -3.52 1.83 -7.58
N ARG A 49 -3.09 1.51 -8.81
CA ARG A 49 -2.85 2.52 -9.85
C ARG A 49 -4.12 3.29 -10.23
N ALA A 50 -5.27 2.62 -10.30
CA ALA A 50 -6.54 3.28 -10.56
C ALA A 50 -6.94 4.23 -9.42
N LEU A 51 -6.75 3.84 -8.15
CA LEU A 51 -6.98 4.72 -7.00
C LEU A 51 -6.10 5.97 -7.05
N MET A 52 -4.87 5.86 -7.56
CA MET A 52 -3.91 6.96 -7.70
C MET A 52 -4.03 7.76 -9.00
N ALA A 53 -5.02 7.48 -9.87
CA ALA A 53 -5.13 8.07 -11.21
C ALA A 53 -3.89 7.84 -12.10
N LEU A 54 -3.27 6.66 -11.98
CA LEU A 54 -2.09 6.26 -12.76
C LEU A 54 -2.44 5.29 -13.90
N VAL A 55 -3.72 5.03 -14.15
CA VAL A 55 -4.21 4.28 -15.32
C VAL A 55 -4.77 5.24 -16.36
N PRO A 56 -4.69 4.92 -17.67
CA PRO A 56 -5.16 5.80 -18.74
C PRO A 56 -6.65 6.10 -18.67
N GLU A 57 -7.46 5.10 -18.34
CA GLU A 57 -8.91 5.21 -18.28
C GLU A 57 -9.48 4.45 -17.09
N ARG A 58 -10.36 5.10 -16.34
CA ARG A 58 -11.03 4.56 -15.18
C ARG A 58 -12.44 5.13 -15.03
N ALA A 59 -13.35 4.34 -14.44
CA ALA A 59 -14.71 4.76 -14.07
C ALA A 59 -15.06 4.23 -12.69
N GLY A 60 -16.19 4.65 -12.15
CA GLY A 60 -16.62 4.34 -10.79
C GLY A 60 -16.41 5.50 -9.83
N ARG A 61 -16.82 5.30 -8.58
CA ARG A 61 -16.73 6.31 -7.52
C ARG A 61 -15.63 5.95 -6.53
N VAL A 62 -14.78 6.92 -6.21
CA VAL A 62 -13.76 6.81 -5.15
C VAL A 62 -13.91 8.01 -4.25
N ALA A 63 -14.23 7.77 -2.98
CA ALA A 63 -14.27 8.80 -1.94
C ALA A 63 -13.20 8.54 -0.89
N PHE A 64 -12.45 9.59 -0.52
CA PHE A 64 -11.42 9.56 0.50
C PHE A 64 -11.68 10.68 1.52
N GLU A 65 -11.73 10.33 2.81
CA GLU A 65 -12.08 11.27 3.88
C GLU A 65 -13.39 12.01 3.63
N GLY A 66 -14.39 11.29 3.08
CA GLY A 66 -15.71 11.85 2.74
C GLY A 66 -15.73 12.74 1.49
N ARG A 67 -14.56 13.00 0.87
CA ARG A 67 -14.46 13.78 -0.38
C ARG A 67 -14.32 12.85 -1.58
N GLU A 68 -15.08 13.10 -2.64
CA GLU A 68 -14.90 12.40 -3.90
C GLU A 68 -13.56 12.79 -4.57
N ILE A 69 -12.77 11.77 -4.94
CA ILE A 69 -11.46 11.92 -5.59
C ILE A 69 -11.40 11.24 -6.97
N SER A 70 -12.52 10.71 -7.47
CA SER A 70 -12.60 9.91 -8.71
C SER A 70 -12.00 10.63 -9.91
N ARG A 71 -12.12 11.97 -9.98
CA ARG A 71 -11.67 12.80 -11.12
C ARG A 71 -10.42 13.61 -10.83
N LEU A 72 -9.86 13.49 -9.62
CA LEU A 72 -8.66 14.26 -9.26
C LEU A 72 -7.42 13.69 -9.94
N PRO A 73 -6.47 14.54 -10.34
CA PRO A 73 -5.15 14.10 -10.81
C PRO A 73 -4.31 13.58 -9.63
N THR A 74 -3.33 12.72 -9.93
CA THR A 74 -2.48 12.04 -8.93
C THR A 74 -1.92 12.98 -7.86
N HIS A 75 -1.42 14.16 -8.25
CA HIS A 75 -0.81 15.09 -7.28
C HIS A 75 -1.82 15.66 -6.27
N GLU A 76 -3.10 15.81 -6.64
CA GLU A 76 -4.16 16.22 -5.71
C GLU A 76 -4.59 15.07 -4.80
N ILE A 77 -4.63 13.84 -5.32
CA ILE A 77 -4.88 12.62 -4.53
C ILE A 77 -3.79 12.49 -3.45
N VAL A 78 -2.51 12.68 -3.82
CA VAL A 78 -1.40 12.68 -2.86
C VAL A 78 -1.55 13.81 -1.83
N ARG A 79 -1.94 15.02 -2.26
CA ARG A 79 -2.21 16.14 -1.35
C ARG A 79 -3.39 15.86 -0.42
N ALA A 80 -4.38 15.10 -0.84
CA ALA A 80 -5.48 14.67 0.02
C ALA A 80 -5.02 13.69 1.12
N GLY A 81 -3.91 12.96 0.92
CA GLY A 81 -3.31 12.10 1.94
C GLY A 81 -3.14 10.64 1.55
N LEU A 82 -3.28 10.27 0.27
CA LEU A 82 -2.92 8.94 -0.20
C LEU A 82 -1.42 8.90 -0.55
N GLY A 83 -0.71 7.91 0.01
CA GLY A 83 0.64 7.55 -0.39
C GLY A 83 0.62 6.27 -1.23
N TYR A 84 1.55 6.11 -2.17
CA TYR A 84 1.68 4.91 -2.98
C TYR A 84 3.13 4.44 -3.04
N VAL A 85 3.34 3.18 -2.76
CA VAL A 85 4.62 2.47 -2.83
C VAL A 85 4.47 1.41 -3.91
N PRO A 86 5.05 1.61 -5.09
CA PRO A 86 5.00 0.64 -6.19
C PRO A 86 5.95 -0.53 -5.95
N GLU A 87 5.68 -1.66 -6.59
CA GLU A 87 6.49 -2.87 -6.59
C GLU A 87 7.93 -2.61 -7.09
N ASP A 88 8.11 -1.74 -8.11
CA ASP A 88 9.39 -1.39 -8.73
C ASP A 88 10.26 -0.42 -7.90
N ARG A 89 9.90 -0.17 -6.64
CA ARG A 89 10.63 0.58 -5.60
C ARG A 89 10.88 2.06 -5.92
N ARG A 90 11.36 2.40 -7.12
CA ARG A 90 11.62 3.76 -7.63
C ARG A 90 12.44 4.65 -6.70
N VAL A 91 13.53 4.12 -6.13
CA VAL A 91 14.48 4.95 -5.38
C VAL A 91 15.24 5.90 -6.32
N PHE A 92 15.66 7.05 -5.82
CA PHE A 92 16.61 7.91 -6.51
C PHE A 92 18.01 7.33 -6.29
N THR A 93 18.55 6.67 -7.28
CA THR A 93 19.78 5.87 -7.22
C THR A 93 21.02 6.69 -6.86
N GLU A 94 21.07 7.94 -7.34
CA GLU A 94 22.21 8.85 -7.13
C GLU A 94 22.13 9.61 -5.80
N LEU A 95 20.96 9.65 -5.16
CA LEU A 95 20.75 10.31 -3.88
C LEU A 95 21.04 9.36 -2.73
N THR A 96 21.57 9.89 -1.64
CA THR A 96 21.71 9.18 -0.37
C THR A 96 20.38 8.81 0.23
N VAL A 97 20.35 7.93 1.23
CA VAL A 97 19.14 7.59 2.01
C VAL A 97 18.53 8.87 2.60
N ALA A 98 19.35 9.74 3.24
CA ALA A 98 18.87 10.98 3.83
C ALA A 98 18.24 11.91 2.79
N GLU A 99 18.85 12.07 1.63
CA GLU A 99 18.35 12.89 0.53
C GLU A 99 17.08 12.31 -0.10
N ASN A 100 17.01 10.98 -0.28
CA ASN A 100 15.79 10.31 -0.73
C ASN A 100 14.61 10.62 0.20
N LEU A 101 14.81 10.58 1.52
CA LEU A 101 13.79 10.94 2.50
C LEU A 101 13.39 12.41 2.39
N GLU A 102 14.36 13.31 2.21
CA GLU A 102 14.12 14.74 2.08
C GLU A 102 13.25 15.10 0.87
N VAL A 103 13.45 14.42 -0.28
CA VAL A 103 12.60 14.60 -1.48
C VAL A 103 11.13 14.32 -1.18
N GLY A 104 10.84 13.36 -0.28
CA GLY A 104 9.48 13.02 0.14
C GLY A 104 8.83 14.01 1.09
N ARG A 105 9.60 14.94 1.71
CA ARG A 105 9.15 15.78 2.82
C ARG A 105 7.95 16.65 2.44
N ARG A 106 6.93 16.61 3.30
CA ARG A 106 5.76 17.49 3.27
C ARG A 106 5.49 18.05 4.68
N PRO A 107 4.80 19.18 4.78
CA PRO A 107 4.32 19.68 6.06
C PRO A 107 3.45 18.62 6.78
N PRO A 108 3.56 18.51 8.11
CA PRO A 108 2.74 17.59 8.89
C PRO A 108 1.25 17.96 8.79
N ARG A 109 0.40 16.93 8.87
CA ARG A 109 -1.04 17.11 8.91
C ARG A 109 -1.51 17.29 10.36
N PRO A 110 -2.47 18.20 10.65
CA PRO A 110 -3.04 18.32 11.98
C PRO A 110 -3.69 17.00 12.44
N GLY A 111 -3.46 16.64 13.70
CA GLY A 111 -4.13 15.48 14.33
C GLY A 111 -3.60 14.11 13.89
N THR A 112 -2.47 14.04 13.16
CA THR A 112 -1.85 12.78 12.71
C THR A 112 -0.44 12.60 13.28
N ALA A 113 0.05 11.36 13.26
CA ALA A 113 1.45 11.09 13.55
C ALA A 113 2.35 11.88 12.60
N ARG A 114 3.39 12.49 13.15
CA ARG A 114 4.38 13.25 12.37
C ARG A 114 5.53 12.34 11.95
N TRP A 115 5.69 12.15 10.65
CA TRP A 115 6.82 11.42 10.10
C TRP A 115 8.01 12.35 9.86
N THR A 116 9.10 12.11 10.61
CA THR A 116 10.38 12.83 10.50
C THR A 116 11.48 11.83 10.19
N GLN A 117 12.63 12.28 9.67
CA GLN A 117 13.77 11.40 9.46
C GLN A 117 14.15 10.65 10.74
N ASP A 118 14.15 11.31 11.91
CA ASP A 118 14.55 10.70 13.18
C ASP A 118 13.62 9.56 13.59
N ASN A 119 12.28 9.70 13.43
CA ASN A 119 11.39 8.61 13.79
C ASN A 119 11.30 7.54 12.70
N LEU A 120 11.58 7.86 11.44
CA LEU A 120 11.75 6.89 10.37
C LEU A 120 13.04 6.05 10.56
N PHE A 121 14.14 6.65 10.98
CA PHE A 121 15.36 5.92 11.33
C PHE A 121 15.18 5.02 12.58
N ARG A 122 14.28 5.37 13.49
CA ARG A 122 13.89 4.46 14.57
C ARG A 122 13.00 3.32 14.10
N LEU A 123 12.14 3.58 13.12
CA LEU A 123 11.27 2.56 12.50
C LEU A 123 12.05 1.60 11.59
N PHE A 124 13.08 2.11 10.91
CA PHE A 124 13.96 1.38 9.99
C PHE A 124 15.43 1.56 10.39
N PRO A 125 15.92 0.84 11.45
CA PRO A 125 17.29 1.03 11.97
C PRO A 125 18.37 0.79 10.92
N ASN A 126 18.15 -0.16 10.01
CA ASN A 126 19.06 -0.43 8.90
C ASN A 126 19.23 0.77 7.95
N LEU A 127 18.21 1.60 7.76
CA LEU A 127 18.35 2.84 6.99
C LEU A 127 19.15 3.89 7.74
N ALA A 128 19.07 3.91 9.08
CA ALA A 128 19.85 4.82 9.92
C ALA A 128 21.37 4.54 9.80
N GLU A 129 21.76 3.26 9.76
CA GLU A 129 23.16 2.83 9.61
C GLU A 129 23.77 3.21 8.25
N MET A 130 22.94 3.41 7.24
CA MET A 130 23.38 3.71 5.86
C MET A 130 22.85 5.05 5.33
N ARG A 131 22.61 6.01 6.22
CA ARG A 131 22.00 7.30 5.85
C ARG A 131 22.73 8.06 4.74
N GLU A 132 24.06 7.89 4.64
CA GLU A 132 24.92 8.52 3.63
C GLU A 132 25.16 7.61 2.41
N ARG A 133 24.64 6.38 2.40
CA ARG A 133 24.74 5.48 1.26
C ARG A 133 23.77 5.89 0.17
N THR A 134 24.22 5.85 -1.10
CA THR A 134 23.36 6.11 -2.26
C THR A 134 22.36 4.96 -2.48
N GLY A 135 21.15 5.30 -2.92
CA GLY A 135 20.06 4.35 -3.15
C GLY A 135 20.41 3.22 -4.12
N GLY A 136 21.26 3.51 -5.13
CA GLY A 136 21.72 2.53 -6.10
C GLY A 136 22.67 1.47 -5.54
N ARG A 137 23.24 1.68 -4.34
CA ARG A 137 24.14 0.73 -3.65
C ARG A 137 23.44 -0.07 -2.55
N MET A 138 22.12 -0.01 -2.51
CA MET A 138 21.30 -0.72 -1.53
C MET A 138 20.78 -2.04 -2.11
N SER A 139 20.58 -3.05 -1.24
CA SER A 139 19.88 -4.27 -1.60
C SER A 139 18.41 -3.98 -1.91
N GLY A 140 17.74 -4.92 -2.60
CA GLY A 140 16.33 -4.76 -2.94
C GLY A 140 15.41 -4.54 -1.73
N GLY A 141 15.67 -5.22 -0.60
CA GLY A 141 14.90 -5.03 0.62
C GLY A 141 15.13 -3.67 1.27
N GLU A 142 16.38 -3.20 1.31
CA GLU A 142 16.72 -1.86 1.79
C GLU A 142 16.08 -0.77 0.92
N GLN A 143 16.08 -0.94 -0.41
CA GLN A 143 15.39 -0.02 -1.33
C GLN A 143 13.87 0.00 -1.10
N GLN A 144 13.27 -1.16 -0.80
CA GLN A 144 11.84 -1.25 -0.48
C GLN A 144 11.51 -0.47 0.80
N MET A 145 12.30 -0.67 1.86
CA MET A 145 12.16 0.09 3.12
C MET A 145 12.36 1.59 2.90
N LEU A 146 13.36 1.99 2.10
CA LEU A 146 13.60 3.39 1.76
C LEU A 146 12.42 4.01 1.02
N THR A 147 11.80 3.28 0.08
CA THR A 147 10.63 3.78 -0.66
C THR A 147 9.43 3.98 0.24
N ILE A 148 9.19 3.06 1.18
CA ILE A 148 8.14 3.22 2.21
C ILE A 148 8.45 4.43 3.08
N ALA A 149 9.67 4.52 3.63
CA ALA A 149 10.08 5.63 4.48
C ALA A 149 9.96 6.99 3.77
N ARG A 150 10.37 7.09 2.51
CA ARG A 150 10.18 8.29 1.69
C ARG A 150 8.72 8.64 1.49
N THR A 151 7.85 7.65 1.28
CA THR A 151 6.41 7.86 1.15
C THR A 151 5.82 8.39 2.46
N LEU A 152 6.26 7.89 3.62
CA LEU A 152 5.85 8.37 4.94
C LEU A 152 6.26 9.83 5.18
N MET A 153 7.43 10.29 4.67
CA MET A 153 7.81 11.72 4.71
C MET A 153 6.77 12.62 4.04
N GLY A 154 5.96 12.10 3.14
CA GLY A 154 4.79 12.77 2.52
C GLY A 154 3.60 12.97 3.47
N GLN A 155 3.69 12.53 4.73
CA GLN A 155 2.64 12.63 5.75
C GLN A 155 1.30 12.03 5.30
N PRO A 156 1.26 10.79 4.78
CA PRO A 156 0.01 10.19 4.31
C PRO A 156 -0.94 9.86 5.47
N LEU A 157 -2.23 9.75 5.15
CA LEU A 157 -3.29 9.22 6.02
C LEU A 157 -3.55 7.73 5.72
N LEU A 158 -3.38 7.35 4.44
CA LEU A 158 -3.49 5.99 3.93
C LEU A 158 -2.31 5.72 3.01
N VAL A 159 -1.63 4.59 3.19
CA VAL A 159 -0.58 4.12 2.29
C VAL A 159 -1.06 2.89 1.52
N LEU A 160 -0.86 2.93 0.21
CA LEU A 160 -1.08 1.82 -0.71
C LEU A 160 0.26 1.15 -0.96
N LEU A 161 0.41 -0.14 -0.59
CA LEU A 161 1.62 -0.93 -0.77
C LEU A 161 1.39 -2.00 -1.84
N ASP A 162 2.22 -2.00 -2.87
CA ASP A 162 2.11 -2.94 -3.99
C ASP A 162 3.18 -4.04 -3.84
N GLU A 163 2.76 -5.23 -3.42
CA GLU A 163 3.57 -6.44 -3.22
C GLU A 163 4.88 -6.19 -2.43
N PRO A 164 4.78 -5.57 -1.22
CA PRO A 164 5.97 -5.13 -0.48
C PRO A 164 6.88 -6.28 -0.02
N SER A 165 6.39 -7.52 0.06
CA SER A 165 7.17 -8.69 0.49
C SER A 165 7.82 -9.45 -0.67
N GLU A 166 7.50 -9.12 -1.93
CA GLU A 166 7.93 -9.91 -3.09
C GLU A 166 9.45 -9.88 -3.30
N GLY A 167 10.04 -11.06 -3.50
CA GLY A 167 11.46 -11.22 -3.79
C GLY A 167 12.39 -10.81 -2.64
N LEU A 168 11.88 -10.71 -1.41
CA LEU A 168 12.68 -10.35 -0.23
C LEU A 168 13.07 -11.58 0.59
N ALA A 169 14.24 -11.49 1.25
CA ALA A 169 14.67 -12.51 2.19
C ALA A 169 13.72 -12.55 3.43
N PRO A 170 13.50 -13.74 4.05
CA PRO A 170 12.56 -13.90 5.16
C PRO A 170 12.76 -12.90 6.30
N LYS A 171 14.00 -12.61 6.67
CA LYS A 171 14.32 -11.62 7.71
C LYS A 171 13.81 -10.21 7.36
N ILE A 172 13.93 -9.80 6.09
CA ILE A 172 13.46 -8.51 5.60
C ILE A 172 11.93 -8.46 5.60
N VAL A 173 11.27 -9.58 5.27
CA VAL A 173 9.81 -9.71 5.33
C VAL A 173 9.30 -9.53 6.76
N GLU A 174 9.98 -10.09 7.76
CA GLU A 174 9.66 -9.89 9.18
C GLU A 174 9.85 -8.42 9.62
N GLU A 175 10.96 -7.80 9.24
CA GLU A 175 11.21 -6.36 9.51
C GLU A 175 10.14 -5.49 8.87
N MET A 176 9.70 -5.81 7.64
CA MET A 176 8.60 -5.15 6.94
C MET A 176 7.28 -5.29 7.68
N ALA A 177 6.96 -6.50 8.16
CA ALA A 177 5.75 -6.74 8.95
C ALA A 177 5.75 -5.89 10.23
N HIS A 178 6.86 -5.86 10.96
CA HIS A 178 7.01 -5.02 12.15
C HIS A 178 6.82 -3.53 11.85
N ALA A 179 7.38 -3.05 10.71
CA ALA A 179 7.23 -1.66 10.29
C ALA A 179 5.76 -1.32 9.99
N ILE A 180 5.04 -2.18 9.27
CA ILE A 180 3.61 -1.96 8.96
C ILE A 180 2.76 -1.95 10.24
N LEU A 181 3.01 -2.87 11.17
CA LEU A 181 2.32 -2.88 12.47
C LEU A 181 2.62 -1.63 13.30
N ALA A 182 3.86 -1.13 13.27
CA ALA A 182 4.21 0.13 13.93
C ALA A 182 3.54 1.34 13.27
N MET A 183 3.44 1.39 11.94
CA MET A 183 2.68 2.39 11.21
C MET A 183 1.20 2.37 11.60
N LYS A 184 0.58 1.19 11.67
CA LYS A 184 -0.80 1.01 12.16
C LYS A 184 -0.97 1.54 13.57
N LYS A 185 -0.05 1.18 14.49
CA LYS A 185 -0.05 1.66 15.89
C LYS A 185 0.06 3.18 15.97
N ALA A 186 0.71 3.82 15.02
CA ALA A 186 0.79 5.27 14.89
C ALA A 186 -0.49 5.90 14.26
N GLY A 187 -1.53 5.10 13.96
CA GLY A 187 -2.82 5.54 13.41
C GLY A 187 -2.88 5.62 11.88
N LEU A 188 -1.84 5.15 11.17
CA LEU A 188 -1.84 5.11 9.72
C LEU A 188 -2.71 3.96 9.22
N SER A 189 -3.52 4.20 8.19
CA SER A 189 -4.23 3.14 7.48
C SER A 189 -3.37 2.60 6.34
N VAL A 190 -3.54 1.32 6.01
CA VAL A 190 -2.76 0.66 4.95
C VAL A 190 -3.66 -0.22 4.10
N LEU A 191 -3.54 -0.11 2.77
CA LEU A 191 -4.01 -1.13 1.82
C LEU A 191 -2.77 -1.82 1.25
N VAL A 192 -2.62 -3.10 1.52
CA VAL A 192 -1.51 -3.89 1.00
C VAL A 192 -2.01 -4.87 -0.06
N CYS A 193 -1.48 -4.79 -1.27
CA CYS A 193 -1.65 -5.82 -2.28
C CYS A 193 -0.62 -6.92 -2.06
N GLU A 194 -1.06 -8.17 -1.98
CA GLU A 194 -0.17 -9.31 -1.71
C GLU A 194 -0.65 -10.59 -2.38
N GLN A 195 0.32 -11.44 -2.70
CA GLN A 195 0.09 -12.84 -3.01
C GLN A 195 0.47 -13.73 -1.82
N ASN A 196 1.44 -13.28 -1.00
CA ASN A 196 1.90 -13.99 0.19
C ASN A 196 0.86 -13.92 1.31
N LEU A 197 0.03 -14.95 1.41
CA LEU A 197 -1.02 -15.04 2.44
C LEU A 197 -0.44 -15.04 3.85
N HIS A 198 0.74 -15.66 4.07
CA HIS A 198 1.36 -15.70 5.40
C HIS A 198 1.73 -14.29 5.88
N PHE A 199 2.37 -13.50 5.01
CA PHE A 199 2.70 -12.12 5.31
C PHE A 199 1.44 -11.27 5.53
N ALA A 200 0.45 -11.37 4.64
CA ALA A 200 -0.79 -10.61 4.75
C ALA A 200 -1.53 -10.90 6.07
N LYS A 201 -1.59 -12.17 6.50
CA LYS A 201 -2.19 -12.58 7.77
C LYS A 201 -1.49 -11.97 8.99
N ALA A 202 -0.17 -11.84 8.93
CA ALA A 202 0.61 -11.29 10.04
C ALA A 202 0.33 -9.79 10.31
N ILE A 203 -0.13 -9.04 9.30
CA ILE A 203 -0.23 -7.58 9.38
C ILE A 203 -1.65 -7.02 9.26
N SER A 204 -2.59 -7.77 8.67
CA SER A 204 -3.89 -7.24 8.26
C SER A 204 -5.02 -7.58 9.24
N ASP A 205 -6.03 -6.72 9.30
CA ASP A 205 -7.28 -6.92 10.04
C ASP A 205 -8.30 -7.67 9.20
N ARG A 206 -8.42 -7.27 7.93
CA ARG A 206 -9.37 -7.81 6.96
C ARG A 206 -8.67 -8.04 5.62
N ALA A 207 -9.32 -8.86 4.80
CA ALA A 207 -8.86 -9.10 3.44
C ALA A 207 -10.03 -9.03 2.45
N TYR A 208 -9.70 -8.52 1.27
CA TYR A 208 -10.44 -8.76 0.04
C TYR A 208 -9.64 -9.75 -0.81
N ILE A 209 -10.32 -10.62 -1.55
CA ILE A 209 -9.67 -11.43 -2.59
C ILE A 209 -10.16 -10.94 -3.94
N ILE A 210 -9.21 -10.63 -4.83
CA ILE A 210 -9.48 -10.23 -6.21
C ILE A 210 -9.03 -11.34 -7.16
N GLU A 211 -9.88 -11.65 -8.14
CA GLU A 211 -9.60 -12.57 -9.23
C GLU A 211 -10.24 -12.05 -10.52
N GLY A 212 -9.49 -12.06 -11.63
CA GLY A 212 -9.97 -11.57 -12.92
C GLY A 212 -10.57 -10.16 -12.86
N GLY A 213 -9.99 -9.28 -12.05
CA GLY A 213 -10.44 -7.90 -11.87
C GLY A 213 -11.73 -7.73 -11.09
N ARG A 214 -12.19 -8.73 -10.33
CA ARG A 214 -13.41 -8.70 -9.52
C ARG A 214 -13.13 -9.10 -8.08
N ILE A 215 -13.78 -8.45 -7.12
CA ILE A 215 -13.76 -8.91 -5.74
C ILE A 215 -14.58 -10.21 -5.64
N ARG A 216 -13.97 -11.25 -5.09
CA ARG A 216 -14.56 -12.57 -4.87
C ARG A 216 -14.87 -12.86 -3.41
N TYR A 217 -14.16 -12.19 -2.52
CA TYR A 217 -14.32 -12.39 -1.07
C TYR A 217 -14.02 -11.08 -0.33
N GLU A 218 -14.72 -10.91 0.78
CA GLU A 218 -14.46 -9.89 1.80
C GLU A 218 -14.69 -10.50 3.18
N GLY A 219 -13.75 -10.32 4.10
CA GLY A 219 -13.90 -10.81 5.47
C GLY A 219 -12.71 -10.44 6.35
N THR A 220 -12.80 -10.72 7.64
CA THR A 220 -11.67 -10.63 8.55
C THR A 220 -10.65 -11.73 8.25
N ILE A 221 -9.40 -11.53 8.69
CA ILE A 221 -8.38 -12.58 8.56
C ILE A 221 -8.82 -13.87 9.24
N ALA A 222 -9.43 -13.79 10.43
CA ALA A 222 -9.96 -14.97 11.15
C ALA A 222 -11.05 -15.70 10.34
N GLN A 223 -11.95 -14.97 9.69
CA GLN A 223 -12.98 -15.58 8.81
C GLN A 223 -12.36 -16.25 7.59
N LEU A 224 -11.33 -15.63 6.97
CA LEU A 224 -10.61 -16.24 5.86
C LEU A 224 -9.85 -17.51 6.27
N GLU A 225 -9.30 -17.55 7.48
CA GLU A 225 -8.63 -18.74 8.01
C GLU A 225 -9.61 -19.90 8.26
N ALA A 226 -10.83 -19.58 8.68
CA ALA A 226 -11.88 -20.57 8.92
C ALA A 226 -12.50 -21.15 7.62
N GLN A 227 -12.14 -20.63 6.44
CA GLN A 227 -12.70 -21.02 5.14
C GLN A 227 -11.60 -21.52 4.19
N PRO A 228 -11.06 -22.74 4.39
CA PRO A 228 -9.99 -23.29 3.53
C PRO A 228 -10.41 -23.38 2.06
N GLU A 229 -11.68 -23.66 1.77
CA GLU A 229 -12.20 -23.72 0.40
C GLU A 229 -12.03 -22.40 -0.38
N ILE A 230 -12.15 -21.26 0.29
CA ILE A 230 -11.93 -19.94 -0.32
C ILE A 230 -10.45 -19.74 -0.62
N ARG A 231 -9.57 -20.12 0.32
CA ARG A 231 -8.11 -20.02 0.13
C ARG A 231 -7.65 -20.90 -1.01
N ASP A 232 -8.12 -22.14 -1.05
CA ASP A 232 -7.73 -23.12 -2.07
C ASP A 232 -8.26 -22.72 -3.46
N ALA A 233 -9.47 -22.18 -3.55
CA ALA A 233 -10.05 -21.72 -4.81
C ALA A 233 -9.31 -20.51 -5.43
N TYR A 234 -8.87 -19.54 -4.60
CA TYR A 234 -8.40 -18.25 -5.11
C TYR A 234 -6.93 -17.92 -4.83
N LEU A 235 -6.31 -18.57 -3.85
CA LEU A 235 -4.96 -18.25 -3.39
C LEU A 235 -3.97 -19.42 -3.46
N ALA A 236 -4.44 -20.67 -3.65
CA ALA A 236 -3.55 -21.82 -3.83
C ALA A 236 -2.75 -21.68 -5.14
N VAL A 237 -1.46 -22.02 -5.07
CA VAL A 237 -0.51 -22.05 -6.19
C VAL A 237 -0.55 -23.43 -6.82
#